data_154fc96d15e2abdf031d693ba58c2716
#
_entry.id   154fc96d15e2abdf031d693ba58c2716
#
_cell.length_a   1.000
_cell.length_b   1.000
_cell.length_c   1.000
_cell.angle_alpha   90.00
_cell.angle_beta   90.00
_cell.angle_gamma   90.00
#
_symmetry.space_group_name_H-M   'P 1'
#
loop_
_entity.id
_entity.type
_entity.pdbx_description
1 polymer ?
#
loop_
_entity_poly.entity_id
_entity_poly.type
_entity_poly.pdbx_seq_one_letter_code
_entity_poly.pdbx_strand_id
1 'polypeptide(L)'
;MKARGLALLALVLFPSAAAARPAPSASLSYTIDLTRRADDLFHVTLRVAGLTEANAVYQFAATAPGTYQIMNIGRYVNGFEALDGRGRRVAVTRIGMNQWRLAQPARVRTIRYTVAETWDSPLDHPPIYRMCGTSIEQDHVLLNPHAVIGYPEGLQAAPVRLRLAYPSGWQAGTALKRGPDGVYLADSYDQLVDSPILLGTLSRARLVVTGVPIDVYAYSATGRIKASQLLGSMSGMLNAAGRFLGRLPVDRYTFLYHFGEKGAGAWEHSFSSEYVLPEGEFTDSMGQRVTDIAAHEFFHVVTPLNIHSEIIEHFNFVTPVPSRHLWLYEGTTEWAAHAMQLRTGLVTPEDYLQTQIRKMQIDRQAFDSTWSLLELALTSYSDSGQAQYGNIYMRGALTAGLLDIRLLELSQGERGLRELISELTHRYGKRRAFSDSTFVDTLVAMTYPEVRDFFDRYVLDAEHLPIREYYAKLGLTLVEDAQGRPVRFEIDPAPTPEQLALREAWLGRAVRSSSASGRRRRRRGRETAGARPR
;
A
#
# COMPACT_ATOMS: atom_id res chain seq x y z
N MET A 1 -39.84 73.79 -30.86
CA MET A 1 -39.82 72.62 -31.77
C MET A 1 -38.91 71.56 -31.16
N LYS A 2 -39.49 70.47 -30.65
CA LYS A 2 -38.76 69.40 -29.97
C LYS A 2 -38.67 68.23 -30.94
N ALA A 3 -37.43 67.84 -31.36
CA ALA A 3 -37.16 66.64 -32.15
C ALA A 3 -37.06 65.44 -31.19
N ARG A 4 -37.87 64.40 -31.42
CA ARG A 4 -37.81 63.11 -30.73
C ARG A 4 -36.94 62.16 -31.57
N GLY A 5 -35.81 61.78 -31.03
CA GLY A 5 -35.00 60.72 -31.61
C GLY A 5 -35.54 59.33 -31.24
N LEU A 6 -35.81 58.51 -32.28
CA LEU A 6 -36.18 57.10 -32.15
C LEU A 6 -34.90 56.28 -32.04
N ALA A 7 -34.68 55.57 -30.92
CA ALA A 7 -33.60 54.63 -30.78
C ALA A 7 -34.06 53.23 -31.27
N LEU A 8 -33.46 52.70 -32.33
CA LEU A 8 -33.66 51.34 -32.81
C LEU A 8 -32.80 50.38 -31.95
N LEU A 9 -33.48 49.49 -31.22
CA LEU A 9 -32.84 48.42 -30.46
C LEU A 9 -32.62 47.24 -31.41
N ALA A 10 -31.37 46.98 -31.82
CA ALA A 10 -31.01 45.79 -32.61
C ALA A 10 -30.87 44.58 -31.68
N LEU A 11 -31.80 43.64 -31.79
CA LEU A 11 -31.77 42.36 -31.07
C LEU A 11 -30.73 41.41 -31.75
N VAL A 12 -29.54 41.25 -31.17
CA VAL A 12 -28.53 40.29 -31.65
C VAL A 12 -28.93 38.93 -31.08
N LEU A 13 -29.48 38.08 -31.94
CA LEU A 13 -29.72 36.65 -31.65
C LEU A 13 -28.36 35.92 -31.72
N PHE A 14 -27.78 35.56 -30.55
CA PHE A 14 -26.71 34.61 -30.46
C PHE A 14 -27.25 33.18 -30.71
N PRO A 15 -26.66 32.41 -31.64
CA PRO A 15 -27.05 31.02 -31.78
C PRO A 15 -26.62 30.27 -30.49
N SER A 16 -27.59 29.69 -29.80
CA SER A 16 -27.33 28.75 -28.69
C SER A 16 -26.49 27.59 -29.22
N ALA A 17 -25.23 27.53 -28.85
CA ALA A 17 -24.41 26.35 -29.08
C ALA A 17 -25.08 25.21 -28.30
N ALA A 18 -25.68 24.27 -29.01
CA ALA A 18 -26.18 23.03 -28.43
C ALA A 18 -24.97 22.33 -27.79
N ALA A 19 -24.95 22.25 -26.47
CA ALA A 19 -23.94 21.50 -25.74
C ALA A 19 -23.96 20.06 -26.28
N ALA A 20 -22.87 19.68 -26.95
CA ALA A 20 -22.70 18.33 -27.43
C ALA A 20 -22.87 17.38 -26.22
N ARG A 21 -23.82 16.44 -26.30
CA ARG A 21 -23.94 15.38 -25.29
C ARG A 21 -22.56 14.73 -25.17
N PRO A 22 -22.02 14.61 -23.94
CA PRO A 22 -20.78 13.88 -23.74
C PRO A 22 -20.94 12.51 -24.39
N ALA A 23 -19.98 12.10 -25.19
CA ALA A 23 -19.95 10.76 -25.79
C ALA A 23 -20.12 9.74 -24.64
N PRO A 24 -20.92 8.69 -24.80
CA PRO A 24 -21.09 7.69 -23.76
C PRO A 24 -19.70 7.19 -23.37
N SER A 25 -19.36 7.33 -22.09
CA SER A 25 -18.08 6.83 -21.55
C SER A 25 -17.98 5.34 -21.88
N ALA A 26 -16.86 4.91 -22.45
CA ALA A 26 -16.63 3.51 -22.75
C ALA A 26 -16.83 2.68 -21.48
N SER A 27 -17.62 1.63 -21.53
CA SER A 27 -17.83 0.70 -20.41
C SER A 27 -17.05 -0.59 -20.67
N LEU A 28 -16.27 -1.01 -19.68
CA LEU A 28 -15.49 -2.24 -19.72
C LEU A 28 -16.20 -3.31 -18.90
N SER A 29 -16.69 -4.37 -19.56
CA SER A 29 -17.37 -5.48 -18.87
C SER A 29 -16.65 -6.80 -19.16
N TYR A 30 -15.89 -7.26 -18.17
CA TYR A 30 -15.14 -8.50 -18.23
C TYR A 30 -15.95 -9.66 -17.68
N THR A 31 -15.75 -10.83 -18.28
CA THR A 31 -16.17 -12.13 -17.74
C THR A 31 -14.96 -13.04 -17.74
N ILE A 32 -14.69 -13.69 -16.61
CA ILE A 32 -13.67 -14.72 -16.47
C ILE A 32 -14.40 -16.01 -16.10
N ASP A 33 -14.19 -17.05 -16.92
CA ASP A 33 -14.77 -18.36 -16.70
C ASP A 33 -13.76 -19.31 -16.03
N LEU A 34 -13.98 -19.57 -14.75
CA LEU A 34 -13.19 -20.48 -13.92
C LEU A 34 -13.91 -21.84 -13.71
N THR A 35 -14.98 -22.11 -14.43
CA THR A 35 -15.62 -23.44 -14.45
C THR A 35 -14.82 -24.43 -15.28
N ARG A 36 -13.99 -23.94 -16.21
CA ARG A 36 -13.08 -24.68 -17.09
C ARG A 36 -11.64 -24.47 -16.62
N ARG A 37 -11.17 -25.31 -15.70
CA ARG A 37 -9.85 -25.17 -15.07
C ARG A 37 -8.84 -26.23 -15.49
N ALA A 38 -9.26 -27.24 -16.24
CA ALA A 38 -8.41 -28.38 -16.59
C ALA A 38 -7.29 -28.04 -17.60
N ASP A 39 -7.32 -26.85 -18.17
CA ASP A 39 -6.31 -26.35 -19.12
C ASP A 39 -5.37 -25.29 -18.51
N ASP A 40 -5.49 -25.00 -17.20
CA ASP A 40 -4.71 -24.00 -16.43
C ASP A 40 -4.71 -22.60 -17.07
N LEU A 41 -5.86 -22.24 -17.70
CA LEU A 41 -6.03 -21.00 -18.41
C LEU A 41 -7.19 -20.16 -17.82
N PHE A 42 -6.94 -18.88 -17.66
CA PHE A 42 -7.99 -17.88 -17.45
C PHE A 42 -8.64 -17.55 -18.80
N HIS A 43 -9.89 -17.92 -18.99
CA HIS A 43 -10.68 -17.57 -20.17
C HIS A 43 -11.36 -16.23 -19.98
N VAL A 44 -10.87 -15.20 -20.67
CA VAL A 44 -11.32 -13.82 -20.52
C VAL A 44 -12.14 -13.36 -21.73
N THR A 45 -13.29 -12.76 -21.46
CA THR A 45 -14.11 -12.07 -22.45
C THR A 45 -14.38 -10.65 -21.97
N LEU A 46 -13.92 -9.65 -22.73
CA LEU A 46 -14.30 -8.25 -22.57
C LEU A 46 -15.42 -7.92 -23.54
N ARG A 47 -16.51 -7.37 -23.04
CA ARG A 47 -17.52 -6.65 -23.82
C ARG A 47 -17.26 -5.15 -23.69
N VAL A 48 -17.12 -4.46 -24.82
CA VAL A 48 -16.76 -3.04 -24.87
C VAL A 48 -17.53 -2.34 -25.99
N ALA A 49 -17.83 -1.07 -25.81
CA ALA A 49 -18.40 -0.20 -26.83
C ALA A 49 -17.76 1.19 -26.74
N GLY A 50 -17.81 1.94 -27.86
CA GLY A 50 -17.34 3.31 -27.88
C GLY A 50 -15.82 3.46 -27.99
N LEU A 51 -15.07 2.41 -28.41
CA LEU A 51 -13.66 2.55 -28.72
C LEU A 51 -13.47 3.50 -29.93
N THR A 52 -12.40 4.27 -29.89
CA THR A 52 -11.97 5.20 -30.93
C THR A 52 -10.54 4.87 -31.35
N GLU A 53 -9.98 5.60 -32.30
CA GLU A 53 -8.57 5.43 -32.70
C GLU A 53 -7.59 5.70 -31.53
N ALA A 54 -7.97 6.55 -30.59
CA ALA A 54 -7.19 6.79 -29.35
C ALA A 54 -7.14 5.54 -28.42
N ASN A 55 -8.04 4.56 -28.64
CA ASN A 55 -8.10 3.32 -27.88
C ASN A 55 -7.74 2.10 -28.76
N ALA A 56 -7.01 2.33 -29.86
CA ALA A 56 -6.67 1.28 -30.82
C ALA A 56 -5.68 0.24 -30.27
N VAL A 57 -4.99 0.53 -29.18
CA VAL A 57 -4.06 -0.40 -28.53
C VAL A 57 -4.73 -1.02 -27.31
N TYR A 58 -4.77 -2.35 -27.26
CA TYR A 58 -5.09 -3.12 -26.06
C TYR A 58 -3.81 -3.55 -25.39
N GLN A 59 -3.70 -3.36 -24.08
CA GLN A 59 -2.44 -3.55 -23.37
C GLN A 59 -2.62 -4.34 -22.07
N PHE A 60 -1.59 -5.12 -21.74
CA PHE A 60 -1.44 -5.84 -20.48
C PHE A 60 -0.34 -5.20 -19.64
N ALA A 61 -0.36 -5.44 -18.36
CA ALA A 61 0.61 -4.90 -17.45
C ALA A 61 2.02 -5.51 -17.67
N ALA A 62 3.03 -4.65 -17.74
CA ALA A 62 4.42 -5.07 -17.56
C ALA A 62 4.79 -5.13 -16.09
N THR A 63 4.15 -4.32 -15.25
CA THR A 63 4.35 -4.23 -13.80
C THR A 63 3.07 -3.78 -13.10
N ALA A 64 3.03 -3.87 -11.78
CA ALA A 64 1.94 -3.34 -10.95
C ALA A 64 2.53 -2.60 -9.74
N PRO A 65 1.79 -1.64 -9.13
CA PRO A 65 2.25 -0.91 -7.94
C PRO A 65 2.65 -1.87 -6.81
N GLY A 66 3.73 -1.58 -6.10
CA GLY A 66 4.20 -2.39 -4.97
C GLY A 66 4.99 -3.66 -5.35
N THR A 67 4.97 -4.08 -6.63
CA THR A 67 5.67 -5.32 -7.04
C THR A 67 7.16 -5.10 -7.33
N TYR A 68 7.52 -3.91 -7.80
CA TYR A 68 8.88 -3.54 -8.26
C TYR A 68 9.53 -4.59 -9.20
N GLN A 69 8.70 -5.38 -9.88
CA GLN A 69 9.10 -6.44 -10.80
C GLN A 69 8.57 -6.18 -12.20
N ILE A 70 9.38 -6.48 -13.21
CA ILE A 70 8.96 -6.48 -14.62
C ILE A 70 8.42 -7.86 -14.97
N MET A 71 7.11 -8.01 -14.94
CA MET A 71 6.41 -9.27 -15.14
C MET A 71 6.09 -9.58 -16.60
N ASN A 72 5.81 -8.53 -17.41
CA ASN A 72 5.46 -8.67 -18.83
C ASN A 72 4.32 -9.67 -19.08
N ILE A 73 3.14 -9.43 -18.53
CA ILE A 73 1.99 -10.35 -18.56
C ILE A 73 1.59 -10.75 -19.97
N GLY A 74 1.83 -9.93 -20.97
CA GLY A 74 1.58 -10.27 -22.37
C GLY A 74 2.26 -11.56 -22.86
N ARG A 75 3.31 -12.04 -22.20
CA ARG A 75 3.96 -13.33 -22.51
C ARG A 75 3.08 -14.55 -22.19
N TYR A 76 2.14 -14.42 -21.24
CA TYR A 76 1.20 -15.46 -20.84
C TYR A 76 -0.10 -15.45 -21.66
N VAL A 77 -0.30 -14.43 -22.51
CA VAL A 77 -1.54 -14.24 -23.30
C VAL A 77 -1.52 -15.04 -24.57
N ASN A 78 -2.60 -15.82 -24.79
CA ASN A 78 -2.81 -16.65 -25.98
C ASN A 78 -4.19 -16.37 -26.61
N GLY A 79 -4.33 -16.68 -27.90
CA GLY A 79 -5.62 -16.69 -28.58
C GLY A 79 -6.32 -15.33 -28.63
N PHE A 80 -5.57 -14.22 -28.63
CA PHE A 80 -6.15 -12.86 -28.63
C PHE A 80 -6.93 -12.60 -29.92
N GLU A 81 -8.23 -12.31 -29.81
CA GLU A 81 -9.11 -11.97 -30.93
C GLU A 81 -10.03 -10.80 -30.58
N ALA A 82 -10.34 -9.99 -31.59
CA ALA A 82 -11.34 -8.93 -31.52
C ALA A 82 -12.49 -9.20 -32.48
N LEU A 83 -13.73 -8.98 -32.02
CA LEU A 83 -14.94 -9.27 -32.78
C LEU A 83 -15.85 -8.04 -32.86
N ASP A 84 -16.51 -7.87 -34.02
CA ASP A 84 -17.54 -6.84 -34.22
C ASP A 84 -18.90 -7.28 -33.61
N GLY A 85 -19.91 -6.41 -33.71
CA GLY A 85 -21.25 -6.67 -33.17
C GLY A 85 -22.00 -7.82 -33.85
N ARG A 86 -21.49 -8.39 -34.96
CA ARG A 86 -22.00 -9.55 -35.66
C ARG A 86 -21.16 -10.81 -35.43
N GLY A 87 -20.16 -10.73 -34.53
CA GLY A 87 -19.26 -11.83 -34.25
C GLY A 87 -18.15 -12.04 -35.29
N ARG A 88 -17.98 -11.15 -36.27
CA ARG A 88 -16.93 -11.25 -37.29
C ARG A 88 -15.60 -10.70 -36.73
N ARG A 89 -14.51 -11.35 -37.10
CA ARG A 89 -13.16 -10.92 -36.66
C ARG A 89 -12.81 -9.52 -37.17
N VAL A 90 -12.27 -8.70 -36.29
CA VAL A 90 -11.58 -7.46 -36.57
C VAL A 90 -10.08 -7.76 -36.53
N ALA A 91 -9.32 -7.33 -37.54
CA ALA A 91 -7.90 -7.63 -37.61
C ALA A 91 -7.14 -7.03 -36.39
N VAL A 92 -6.23 -7.82 -35.85
CA VAL A 92 -5.40 -7.48 -34.69
C VAL A 92 -3.95 -7.81 -35.00
N THR A 93 -3.03 -6.95 -34.61
CA THR A 93 -1.59 -7.13 -34.74
C THR A 93 -0.92 -6.98 -33.38
N ARG A 94 -0.14 -7.97 -32.95
CA ARG A 94 0.72 -7.82 -31.77
C ARG A 94 1.87 -6.87 -32.11
N ILE A 95 2.00 -5.76 -31.39
CA ILE A 95 2.96 -4.70 -31.65
C ILE A 95 4.08 -4.60 -30.60
N GLY A 96 3.97 -5.36 -29.53
CA GLY A 96 4.94 -5.43 -28.44
C GLY A 96 4.69 -6.63 -27.55
N MET A 97 5.51 -6.77 -26.50
CA MET A 97 5.36 -7.86 -25.53
C MET A 97 3.97 -7.84 -24.89
N ASN A 98 3.49 -6.67 -24.50
CA ASN A 98 2.27 -6.46 -23.74
C ASN A 98 1.16 -5.78 -24.55
N GLN A 99 1.29 -5.58 -25.87
CA GLN A 99 0.38 -4.71 -26.64
C GLN A 99 -0.10 -5.32 -27.95
N TRP A 100 -1.40 -5.14 -28.24
CA TRP A 100 -2.10 -5.55 -29.45
C TRP A 100 -2.84 -4.37 -30.07
N ARG A 101 -2.61 -4.09 -31.36
CA ARG A 101 -3.28 -3.05 -32.12
C ARG A 101 -4.51 -3.59 -32.83
N LEU A 102 -5.65 -2.94 -32.61
CA LEU A 102 -6.94 -3.18 -33.26
C LEU A 102 -7.00 -2.35 -34.55
N ALA A 103 -7.21 -2.97 -35.71
CA ALA A 103 -7.23 -2.26 -36.99
C ALA A 103 -8.44 -1.32 -37.16
N GLN A 104 -9.56 -1.62 -36.52
CA GLN A 104 -10.82 -0.86 -36.61
C GLN A 104 -11.48 -0.81 -35.22
N PRO A 105 -10.95 -0.06 -34.24
CA PRO A 105 -11.40 -0.08 -32.86
C PRO A 105 -12.87 0.27 -32.70
N ALA A 106 -13.40 1.20 -33.48
CA ALA A 106 -14.80 1.61 -33.45
C ALA A 106 -15.80 0.48 -33.77
N ARG A 107 -15.37 -0.57 -34.46
CA ARG A 107 -16.19 -1.76 -34.77
C ARG A 107 -16.16 -2.81 -33.67
N VAL A 108 -15.13 -2.83 -32.84
CA VAL A 108 -14.95 -3.86 -31.80
C VAL A 108 -16.07 -3.78 -30.76
N ARG A 109 -16.64 -4.95 -30.43
CA ARG A 109 -17.66 -5.12 -29.37
C ARG A 109 -17.27 -6.20 -28.38
N THR A 110 -16.38 -7.11 -28.79
CA THR A 110 -15.89 -8.18 -27.92
C THR A 110 -14.42 -8.40 -28.16
N ILE A 111 -13.65 -8.56 -27.09
CA ILE A 111 -12.29 -9.06 -27.13
C ILE A 111 -12.25 -10.34 -26.32
N ARG A 112 -11.58 -11.39 -26.83
CA ARG A 112 -11.38 -12.66 -26.15
C ARG A 112 -9.92 -13.04 -26.17
N TYR A 113 -9.47 -13.63 -25.10
CA TYR A 113 -8.13 -14.22 -24.98
C TYR A 113 -8.09 -15.20 -23.82
N THR A 114 -7.03 -15.98 -23.76
CA THR A 114 -6.68 -16.77 -22.58
C THR A 114 -5.36 -16.28 -21.99
N VAL A 115 -5.21 -16.45 -20.68
CA VAL A 115 -3.96 -16.17 -19.97
C VAL A 115 -3.59 -17.43 -19.19
N ALA A 116 -2.36 -17.92 -19.39
CA ALA A 116 -1.83 -19.01 -18.56
C ALA A 116 -1.63 -18.53 -17.14
N GLU A 117 -1.87 -19.39 -16.17
CA GLU A 117 -1.51 -19.09 -14.78
C GLU A 117 0.01 -18.93 -14.64
N THR A 118 0.48 -18.29 -13.56
CA THR A 118 1.90 -17.91 -13.48
C THR A 118 2.73 -18.79 -12.56
N TRP A 119 2.11 -19.55 -11.66
CA TRP A 119 2.85 -20.30 -10.64
C TRP A 119 3.56 -21.53 -11.19
N ASP A 120 2.90 -22.26 -12.09
CA ASP A 120 3.40 -23.52 -12.65
C ASP A 120 3.63 -23.44 -14.16
N SER A 121 3.45 -22.24 -14.75
CA SER A 121 3.71 -22.03 -16.17
C SER A 121 5.22 -22.16 -16.47
N PRO A 122 5.60 -22.98 -17.46
CA PRO A 122 6.99 -23.23 -17.83
C PRO A 122 7.60 -22.09 -18.67
N LEU A 123 7.13 -20.86 -18.51
CA LEU A 123 7.65 -19.71 -19.25
C LEU A 123 8.96 -19.22 -18.66
N ASP A 124 9.85 -18.78 -19.56
CA ASP A 124 11.19 -18.33 -19.25
C ASP A 124 11.25 -17.17 -18.24
N HIS A 125 12.35 -17.14 -17.51
CA HIS A 125 12.73 -16.15 -16.51
C HIS A 125 12.55 -14.67 -16.93
N PRO A 126 12.35 -13.79 -15.93
CA PRO A 126 12.28 -14.07 -14.48
C PRO A 126 10.91 -14.59 -14.05
N PRO A 127 10.84 -15.47 -13.04
CA PRO A 127 9.57 -15.92 -12.46
C PRO A 127 8.88 -14.75 -11.77
N ILE A 128 7.55 -14.72 -11.83
CA ILE A 128 6.74 -13.76 -11.09
C ILE A 128 6.70 -14.18 -9.61
N TYR A 129 6.86 -13.23 -8.70
CA TYR A 129 6.65 -13.48 -7.27
C TYR A 129 5.26 -14.03 -7.04
N ARG A 130 5.13 -15.11 -6.22
CA ARG A 130 3.87 -15.84 -6.07
C ARG A 130 2.72 -14.95 -5.59
N MET A 131 2.98 -14.03 -4.64
CA MET A 131 1.97 -13.09 -4.18
C MET A 131 1.54 -12.08 -5.26
N CYS A 132 2.32 -11.88 -6.33
CA CYS A 132 1.95 -11.02 -7.46
C CYS A 132 1.46 -11.82 -8.66
N GLY A 133 1.46 -13.15 -8.57
CA GLY A 133 1.09 -14.06 -9.64
C GLY A 133 -0.34 -14.57 -9.54
N THR A 134 -0.61 -15.63 -10.28
CA THR A 134 -1.91 -16.31 -10.31
C THR A 134 -1.72 -17.81 -10.21
N SER A 135 -2.70 -18.50 -9.64
CA SER A 135 -2.77 -19.96 -9.59
C SER A 135 -4.19 -20.43 -9.93
N ILE A 136 -4.30 -21.52 -10.70
CA ILE A 136 -5.55 -22.21 -11.00
C ILE A 136 -5.42 -23.65 -10.52
N GLU A 137 -6.12 -23.97 -9.43
CA GLU A 137 -6.12 -25.31 -8.86
C GLU A 137 -7.52 -25.94 -8.91
N GLN A 138 -7.60 -27.22 -8.62
CA GLN A 138 -8.90 -27.92 -8.65
C GLN A 138 -9.88 -27.40 -7.60
N ASP A 139 -9.39 -26.98 -6.46
CA ASP A 139 -10.17 -26.60 -5.27
C ASP A 139 -10.09 -25.11 -4.91
N HIS A 140 -9.20 -24.35 -5.56
CA HIS A 140 -9.07 -22.90 -5.36
C HIS A 140 -8.46 -22.18 -6.57
N VAL A 141 -8.53 -20.85 -6.57
CA VAL A 141 -7.87 -19.96 -7.54
C VAL A 141 -7.39 -18.72 -6.79
N LEU A 142 -6.16 -18.34 -7.06
CA LEU A 142 -5.64 -17.00 -6.73
C LEU A 142 -5.59 -16.18 -8.01
N LEU A 143 -6.35 -15.08 -8.06
CA LEU A 143 -6.46 -14.21 -9.21
C LEU A 143 -6.00 -12.80 -8.87
N ASN A 144 -4.83 -12.44 -9.34
CA ASN A 144 -4.35 -11.06 -9.37
C ASN A 144 -4.77 -10.41 -10.68
N PRO A 145 -5.66 -9.39 -10.66
CA PRO A 145 -6.26 -8.87 -11.89
C PRO A 145 -5.27 -8.33 -12.92
N HIS A 146 -4.16 -7.71 -12.51
CA HIS A 146 -3.13 -7.23 -13.44
C HIS A 146 -2.48 -8.37 -14.25
N ALA A 147 -2.43 -9.58 -13.66
CA ALA A 147 -1.83 -10.76 -14.29
C ALA A 147 -2.81 -11.49 -15.23
N VAL A 148 -4.08 -11.03 -15.33
CA VAL A 148 -5.12 -11.68 -16.14
C VAL A 148 -5.83 -10.69 -17.05
N ILE A 149 -6.05 -9.47 -16.61
CA ILE A 149 -6.90 -8.49 -17.27
C ILE A 149 -6.04 -7.39 -17.89
N GLY A 150 -6.11 -7.23 -19.21
CA GLY A 150 -5.61 -6.06 -19.90
C GLY A 150 -6.71 -5.02 -20.12
N TYR A 151 -6.38 -3.86 -20.70
CA TYR A 151 -7.31 -2.77 -20.96
C TYR A 151 -6.94 -1.99 -22.23
N PRO A 152 -7.91 -1.33 -22.90
CA PRO A 152 -7.61 -0.44 -24.01
C PRO A 152 -6.89 0.82 -23.52
N GLU A 153 -5.83 1.23 -24.22
CA GLU A 153 -5.08 2.47 -23.97
C GLU A 153 -6.05 3.67 -23.83
N GLY A 154 -5.77 4.57 -22.88
CA GLY A 154 -6.61 5.72 -22.57
C GLY A 154 -7.88 5.41 -21.77
N LEU A 155 -8.18 4.14 -21.45
CA LEU A 155 -9.33 3.73 -20.64
C LEU A 155 -8.97 3.21 -19.25
N GLN A 156 -7.79 3.52 -18.75
CA GLN A 156 -7.35 3.13 -17.40
C GLN A 156 -8.31 3.65 -16.31
N ALA A 157 -8.79 4.89 -16.44
CA ALA A 157 -9.74 5.49 -15.51
C ALA A 157 -11.21 5.11 -15.76
N ALA A 158 -11.50 4.25 -16.76
CA ALA A 158 -12.87 3.85 -17.07
C ALA A 158 -13.40 2.85 -16.03
N PRO A 159 -14.69 2.93 -15.61
CA PRO A 159 -15.31 1.97 -14.72
C PRO A 159 -15.30 0.56 -15.30
N VAL A 160 -15.02 -0.41 -14.44
CA VAL A 160 -14.94 -1.83 -14.81
C VAL A 160 -16.02 -2.63 -14.09
N ARG A 161 -16.65 -3.54 -14.84
CA ARG A 161 -17.57 -4.56 -14.34
C ARG A 161 -16.92 -5.92 -14.56
N LEU A 162 -16.76 -6.70 -13.48
CA LEU A 162 -16.15 -8.03 -13.55
C LEU A 162 -17.15 -9.10 -13.10
N ARG A 163 -17.47 -10.01 -14.00
CA ARG A 163 -18.24 -11.25 -13.72
C ARG A 163 -17.29 -12.43 -13.64
N LEU A 164 -17.36 -13.16 -12.54
CA LEU A 164 -16.64 -14.41 -12.36
C LEU A 164 -17.62 -15.57 -12.40
N ALA A 165 -17.36 -16.54 -13.26
CA ALA A 165 -18.04 -17.83 -13.24
C ALA A 165 -17.13 -18.88 -12.59
N TYR A 166 -17.57 -19.47 -11.49
CA TYR A 166 -16.79 -20.44 -10.71
C TYR A 166 -17.72 -21.51 -10.12
N PRO A 167 -17.21 -22.67 -9.66
CA PRO A 167 -18.02 -23.78 -9.14
C PRO A 167 -18.99 -23.35 -8.04
N SER A 168 -20.16 -23.98 -8.02
CA SER A 168 -21.10 -23.84 -6.92
C SER A 168 -20.47 -24.35 -5.61
N GLY A 169 -20.68 -23.62 -4.52
CA GLY A 169 -20.06 -23.92 -3.21
C GLY A 169 -18.74 -23.21 -2.94
N TRP A 170 -18.12 -22.63 -3.95
CA TRP A 170 -16.96 -21.77 -3.73
C TRP A 170 -17.37 -20.39 -3.22
N GLN A 171 -16.46 -19.77 -2.50
CA GLN A 171 -16.54 -18.38 -2.05
C GLN A 171 -15.48 -17.55 -2.77
N ALA A 172 -15.71 -16.25 -2.88
CA ALA A 172 -14.73 -15.29 -3.36
C ALA A 172 -14.44 -14.29 -2.24
N GLY A 173 -13.19 -14.28 -1.77
CA GLY A 173 -12.63 -13.25 -0.91
C GLY A 173 -12.01 -12.15 -1.76
N THR A 174 -12.44 -10.91 -1.61
CA THR A 174 -11.90 -9.73 -2.31
C THR A 174 -12.41 -8.46 -1.67
N ALA A 175 -11.69 -7.35 -1.86
CA ALA A 175 -12.12 -6.02 -1.45
C ALA A 175 -13.09 -5.35 -2.45
N LEU A 176 -13.29 -5.91 -3.65
CA LEU A 176 -14.24 -5.39 -4.64
C LEU A 176 -15.68 -5.40 -4.11
N LYS A 177 -16.39 -4.33 -4.39
CA LYS A 177 -17.84 -4.29 -4.12
C LYS A 177 -18.58 -5.19 -5.09
N ARG A 178 -19.53 -5.97 -4.58
CA ARG A 178 -20.38 -6.83 -5.40
C ARG A 178 -21.77 -6.22 -5.54
N GLY A 179 -22.21 -6.01 -6.79
CA GLY A 179 -23.55 -5.53 -7.10
C GLY A 179 -24.63 -6.60 -6.87
N PRO A 180 -25.92 -6.19 -6.88
CA PRO A 180 -27.05 -7.10 -6.69
C PRO A 180 -27.12 -8.21 -7.75
N ASP A 181 -26.61 -7.95 -8.95
CA ASP A 181 -26.53 -8.89 -10.08
C ASP A 181 -25.34 -9.87 -9.99
N GLY A 182 -24.61 -9.83 -8.86
CA GLY A 182 -23.45 -10.67 -8.60
C GLY A 182 -22.16 -10.24 -9.31
N VAL A 183 -22.17 -9.10 -10.00
CA VAL A 183 -21.00 -8.53 -10.71
C VAL A 183 -20.16 -7.72 -9.73
N TYR A 184 -18.84 -7.88 -9.79
CA TYR A 184 -17.91 -7.04 -9.05
C TYR A 184 -17.68 -5.72 -9.78
N LEU A 185 -17.52 -4.64 -9.04
CA LEU A 185 -17.43 -3.28 -9.54
C LEU A 185 -16.10 -2.65 -9.11
N ALA A 186 -15.39 -2.05 -10.07
CA ALA A 186 -14.24 -1.20 -9.82
C ALA A 186 -14.43 0.15 -10.54
N ASP A 187 -14.01 1.23 -9.89
CA ASP A 187 -14.15 2.59 -10.43
C ASP A 187 -13.14 2.87 -11.56
N SER A 188 -12.07 2.07 -11.65
CA SER A 188 -11.01 2.16 -12.66
C SER A 188 -10.28 0.83 -12.81
N TYR A 189 -9.39 0.73 -13.80
CA TYR A 189 -8.45 -0.38 -13.93
C TYR A 189 -7.48 -0.42 -12.74
N ASP A 190 -7.03 0.74 -12.23
CA ASP A 190 -6.17 0.81 -11.04
C ASP A 190 -6.85 0.14 -9.83
N GLN A 191 -8.11 0.46 -9.55
CA GLN A 191 -8.84 -0.18 -8.46
C GLN A 191 -9.08 -1.66 -8.70
N LEU A 192 -9.26 -2.08 -9.94
CA LEU A 192 -9.39 -3.50 -10.28
C LEU A 192 -8.10 -4.25 -9.95
N VAL A 193 -6.95 -3.72 -10.38
CA VAL A 193 -5.62 -4.29 -10.11
C VAL A 193 -5.33 -4.31 -8.60
N ASP A 194 -5.71 -3.26 -7.89
CA ASP A 194 -5.60 -3.09 -6.44
C ASP A 194 -6.60 -3.95 -5.63
N SER A 195 -7.12 -5.02 -6.22
CA SER A 195 -8.15 -5.87 -5.60
C SER A 195 -7.98 -7.33 -5.99
N PRO A 196 -7.02 -8.04 -5.41
CA PRO A 196 -6.86 -9.49 -5.61
C PRO A 196 -8.10 -10.26 -5.20
N ILE A 197 -8.25 -11.46 -5.75
CA ILE A 197 -9.41 -12.32 -5.55
C ILE A 197 -8.95 -13.74 -5.23
N LEU A 198 -9.26 -14.21 -4.04
CA LEU A 198 -9.06 -15.59 -3.63
C LEU A 198 -10.39 -16.33 -3.73
N LEU A 199 -10.44 -17.42 -4.51
CA LEU A 199 -11.64 -18.24 -4.71
C LEU A 199 -11.39 -19.66 -4.24
N GLY A 200 -12.42 -20.30 -3.71
CA GLY A 200 -12.34 -21.71 -3.30
C GLY A 200 -13.22 -22.03 -2.12
N THR A 201 -12.94 -23.17 -1.48
CA THR A 201 -13.52 -23.53 -0.18
C THR A 201 -12.74 -22.82 0.92
N LEU A 202 -13.13 -21.59 1.21
CA LEU A 202 -12.40 -20.70 2.13
C LEU A 202 -12.97 -20.74 3.53
N SER A 203 -12.13 -20.65 4.55
CA SER A 203 -12.57 -20.23 5.88
C SER A 203 -12.67 -18.70 5.94
N ARG A 204 -13.63 -18.18 6.72
CA ARG A 204 -13.85 -16.74 6.87
C ARG A 204 -14.01 -16.36 8.34
N ALA A 205 -13.47 -15.21 8.70
CA ALA A 205 -13.70 -14.55 10.00
C ALA A 205 -13.88 -13.04 9.79
N ARG A 206 -14.57 -12.39 10.75
CA ARG A 206 -14.82 -10.94 10.70
C ARG A 206 -14.65 -10.32 12.08
N LEU A 207 -14.10 -9.12 12.13
CA LEU A 207 -13.98 -8.26 13.30
C LEU A 207 -14.34 -6.82 12.89
N VAL A 208 -14.75 -5.99 13.85
CA VAL A 208 -14.88 -4.54 13.65
C VAL A 208 -13.86 -3.84 14.53
N VAL A 209 -12.99 -3.02 13.92
CA VAL A 209 -11.95 -2.25 14.61
C VAL A 209 -12.21 -0.77 14.39
N THR A 210 -12.42 0.00 15.45
CA THR A 210 -12.73 1.45 15.38
C THR A 210 -13.83 1.81 14.36
N GLY A 211 -14.84 0.94 14.22
CA GLY A 211 -15.96 1.11 13.30
C GLY A 211 -15.70 0.58 11.87
N VAL A 212 -14.49 0.12 11.57
CA VAL A 212 -14.12 -0.44 10.26
C VAL A 212 -14.30 -1.97 10.27
N PRO A 213 -15.12 -2.54 9.38
CA PRO A 213 -15.22 -3.99 9.22
C PRO A 213 -13.95 -4.55 8.59
N ILE A 214 -13.40 -5.57 9.24
CA ILE A 214 -12.23 -6.34 8.80
C ILE A 214 -12.68 -7.76 8.49
N ASP A 215 -12.52 -8.20 7.25
CA ASP A 215 -12.76 -9.58 6.82
C ASP A 215 -11.43 -10.31 6.64
N VAL A 216 -11.38 -11.57 7.04
CA VAL A 216 -10.26 -12.48 6.75
C VAL A 216 -10.82 -13.66 5.96
N TYR A 217 -10.24 -13.95 4.82
CA TYR A 217 -10.46 -15.17 4.06
C TYR A 217 -9.17 -15.97 4.01
N ALA A 218 -9.25 -17.27 4.22
CA ALA A 218 -8.08 -18.13 4.18
C ALA A 218 -8.39 -19.44 3.44
N TYR A 219 -7.53 -19.75 2.46
CA TYR A 219 -7.32 -21.07 1.92
C TYR A 219 -6.15 -21.72 2.68
N SER A 220 -6.27 -22.99 3.03
CA SER A 220 -5.22 -23.80 3.64
C SER A 220 -5.28 -25.18 2.99
N ALA A 221 -4.18 -25.58 2.34
CA ALA A 221 -4.10 -26.86 1.61
C ALA A 221 -4.43 -28.08 2.47
N THR A 222 -4.07 -28.04 3.77
CA THR A 222 -4.43 -29.10 4.73
C THR A 222 -5.72 -28.83 5.49
N GLY A 223 -6.29 -27.64 5.33
CA GLY A 223 -7.45 -27.18 6.10
C GLY A 223 -7.18 -26.93 7.60
N ARG A 224 -5.92 -26.95 8.05
CA ARG A 224 -5.55 -26.77 9.46
C ARG A 224 -5.53 -25.30 9.90
N ILE A 225 -5.15 -24.39 8.99
CA ILE A 225 -5.10 -22.97 9.29
C ILE A 225 -6.45 -22.34 8.93
N LYS A 226 -7.07 -21.70 9.91
CA LYS A 226 -8.40 -21.08 9.77
C LYS A 226 -8.35 -19.57 9.92
N ALA A 227 -9.19 -18.86 9.19
CA ALA A 227 -9.33 -17.42 9.26
C ALA A 227 -9.56 -16.90 10.70
N SER A 228 -10.24 -17.69 11.56
CA SER A 228 -10.47 -17.32 12.96
C SER A 228 -9.20 -17.32 13.80
N GLN A 229 -8.26 -18.24 13.55
CA GLN A 229 -6.96 -18.28 14.24
C GLN A 229 -6.11 -17.07 13.82
N LEU A 230 -6.04 -16.78 12.51
CA LEU A 230 -5.35 -15.62 11.94
C LEU A 230 -5.89 -14.31 12.52
N LEU A 231 -7.22 -14.14 12.50
CA LEU A 231 -7.86 -12.94 13.05
C LEU A 231 -7.64 -12.82 14.57
N GLY A 232 -7.64 -13.94 15.28
CA GLY A 232 -7.33 -14.00 16.72
C GLY A 232 -5.94 -13.45 17.02
N SER A 233 -4.90 -13.91 16.31
CA SER A 233 -3.53 -13.43 16.50
C SER A 233 -3.34 -11.96 16.12
N MET A 234 -4.00 -11.49 15.05
CA MET A 234 -3.89 -10.11 14.57
C MET A 234 -4.74 -9.09 15.32
N SER A 235 -5.72 -9.51 16.12
CA SER A 235 -6.72 -8.62 16.73
C SER A 235 -6.10 -7.53 17.62
N GLY A 236 -5.07 -7.88 18.39
CA GLY A 236 -4.30 -6.95 19.23
C GLY A 236 -3.61 -5.87 18.39
N MET A 237 -2.93 -6.28 17.31
CA MET A 237 -2.22 -5.41 16.37
C MET A 237 -3.19 -4.47 15.65
N LEU A 238 -4.33 -4.96 15.15
CA LEU A 238 -5.33 -4.12 14.48
C LEU A 238 -5.89 -3.03 15.40
N ASN A 239 -6.15 -3.36 16.66
CA ASN A 239 -6.55 -2.37 17.66
C ASN A 239 -5.41 -1.37 17.97
N ALA A 240 -4.15 -1.84 17.98
CA ALA A 240 -2.98 -0.99 18.14
C ALA A 240 -2.85 0.00 16.98
N ALA A 241 -3.02 -0.45 15.74
CA ALA A 241 -3.02 0.40 14.56
C ALA A 241 -4.11 1.50 14.64
N GLY A 242 -5.32 1.13 15.06
CA GLY A 242 -6.41 2.09 15.29
C GLY A 242 -6.07 3.15 16.34
N ARG A 243 -5.42 2.77 17.45
CA ARG A 243 -4.95 3.73 18.47
C ARG A 243 -3.77 4.57 17.98
N PHE A 244 -2.82 3.96 17.27
CA PHE A 244 -1.64 4.64 16.76
C PHE A 244 -1.99 5.71 15.73
N LEU A 245 -2.90 5.41 14.81
CA LEU A 245 -3.34 6.33 13.75
C LEU A 245 -4.46 7.28 14.21
N GLY A 246 -5.10 7.00 15.37
CA GLY A 246 -6.29 7.72 15.83
C GLY A 246 -7.53 7.44 15.01
N ARG A 247 -7.41 7.24 13.70
CA ARG A 247 -8.46 6.85 12.77
C ARG A 247 -7.85 6.00 11.65
N LEU A 248 -8.51 4.91 11.29
CA LEU A 248 -8.12 4.15 10.09
C LEU A 248 -8.56 4.90 8.82
N PRO A 249 -7.68 5.07 7.83
CA PRO A 249 -7.99 5.82 6.59
C PRO A 249 -8.77 4.97 5.57
N VAL A 250 -9.43 3.91 6.00
CA VAL A 250 -10.24 2.99 5.18
C VAL A 250 -11.62 2.80 5.79
N ASP A 251 -12.62 2.46 4.96
CA ASP A 251 -13.99 2.16 5.39
C ASP A 251 -14.27 0.65 5.52
N ARG A 252 -13.36 -0.18 5.05
CA ARG A 252 -13.34 -1.65 5.16
C ARG A 252 -11.93 -2.15 4.90
N TYR A 253 -11.64 -3.40 5.29
CA TYR A 253 -10.38 -4.04 4.91
C TYR A 253 -10.56 -5.56 4.81
N THR A 254 -9.81 -6.21 3.91
CA THR A 254 -9.88 -7.65 3.67
C THR A 254 -8.48 -8.25 3.63
N PHE A 255 -8.23 -9.21 4.49
CA PHE A 255 -7.02 -10.04 4.48
C PHE A 255 -7.28 -11.30 3.68
N LEU A 256 -6.42 -11.61 2.70
CA LEU A 256 -6.50 -12.79 1.83
C LEU A 256 -5.29 -13.68 2.06
N TYR A 257 -5.48 -14.81 2.71
CA TYR A 257 -4.40 -15.75 3.02
C TYR A 257 -4.50 -17.00 2.17
N HIS A 258 -3.42 -17.32 1.47
CA HIS A 258 -3.20 -18.58 0.81
C HIS A 258 -2.07 -19.33 1.50
N PHE A 259 -2.36 -20.49 2.10
CA PHE A 259 -1.38 -21.39 2.67
C PHE A 259 -1.23 -22.61 1.77
N GLY A 260 0.00 -22.85 1.25
CA GLY A 260 0.33 -23.93 0.34
C GLY A 260 1.75 -24.43 0.53
N GLU A 261 2.19 -25.37 -0.32
CA GLU A 261 3.51 -25.98 -0.22
C GLU A 261 4.66 -25.00 -0.47
N LYS A 262 4.45 -24.01 -1.31
CA LYS A 262 5.49 -23.10 -1.79
C LYS A 262 5.05 -21.66 -1.64
N GLY A 263 6.00 -20.80 -1.36
CA GLY A 263 5.84 -19.36 -1.37
C GLY A 263 6.11 -18.74 0.00
N ALA A 264 6.59 -17.52 -0.04
CA ALA A 264 6.62 -16.61 1.09
C ALA A 264 6.56 -15.21 0.51
N GLY A 265 5.54 -14.46 0.85
CA GLY A 265 5.38 -13.07 0.44
C GLY A 265 4.01 -12.54 0.80
N ALA A 266 3.94 -11.22 0.82
CA ALA A 266 2.71 -10.49 1.03
C ALA A 266 2.70 -9.28 0.08
N TRP A 267 1.52 -8.70 -0.11
CA TRP A 267 1.35 -7.56 -1.00
C TRP A 267 0.19 -6.69 -0.53
N GLU A 268 0.46 -5.40 -0.48
CA GLU A 268 -0.45 -4.37 -0.02
C GLU A 268 -1.45 -3.93 -1.09
N HIS A 269 -2.66 -3.56 -0.63
CA HIS A 269 -3.72 -2.96 -1.46
C HIS A 269 -4.55 -1.96 -0.65
N SER A 270 -5.21 -1.03 -1.33
CA SER A 270 -5.99 0.05 -0.68
C SER A 270 -7.03 -0.43 0.32
N PHE A 271 -7.63 -1.59 0.08
CA PHE A 271 -8.70 -2.15 0.93
C PHE A 271 -8.48 -3.63 1.25
N SER A 272 -7.31 -4.18 0.93
CA SER A 272 -6.93 -5.54 1.24
C SER A 272 -5.42 -5.70 1.33
N SER A 273 -5.00 -6.87 1.78
CA SER A 273 -3.65 -7.37 1.60
C SER A 273 -3.69 -8.86 1.30
N GLU A 274 -2.75 -9.32 0.51
CA GLU A 274 -2.63 -10.70 0.06
C GLU A 274 -1.39 -11.34 0.64
N TYR A 275 -1.52 -12.60 1.04
CA TYR A 275 -0.46 -13.39 1.66
C TYR A 275 -0.40 -14.76 1.02
N VAL A 276 0.77 -15.12 0.48
CA VAL A 276 1.08 -16.47 0.03
C VAL A 276 2.16 -17.01 0.94
N LEU A 277 1.79 -17.92 1.83
CA LEU A 277 2.62 -18.40 2.92
C LEU A 277 2.71 -19.93 2.89
N PRO A 278 3.81 -20.51 3.40
CA PRO A 278 3.94 -21.96 3.50
C PRO A 278 2.92 -22.52 4.50
N GLU A 279 2.35 -23.69 4.14
CA GLU A 279 1.45 -24.46 4.99
C GLU A 279 2.20 -24.99 6.22
N GLY A 280 1.49 -25.20 7.32
CA GLY A 280 2.04 -25.72 8.55
C GLY A 280 1.03 -25.85 9.69
N GLU A 281 1.50 -26.12 10.88
CA GLU A 281 0.69 -26.05 12.08
C GLU A 281 0.60 -24.61 12.57
N PHE A 282 -0.60 -24.20 12.98
CA PHE A 282 -0.81 -22.87 13.55
C PHE A 282 -0.31 -22.83 14.99
N THR A 283 0.95 -22.43 15.17
CA THR A 283 1.60 -22.23 16.46
C THR A 283 1.62 -20.76 16.87
N ASP A 284 1.91 -20.45 18.14
CA ASP A 284 2.08 -19.07 18.60
C ASP A 284 3.14 -18.32 17.79
N SER A 285 4.26 -18.98 17.44
CA SER A 285 5.32 -18.39 16.63
C SER A 285 4.86 -18.12 15.19
N MET A 286 3.99 -18.95 14.62
CA MET A 286 3.39 -18.69 13.32
C MET A 286 2.40 -17.53 13.42
N GLY A 287 1.57 -17.51 14.46
CA GLY A 287 0.64 -16.40 14.75
C GLY A 287 1.36 -15.06 14.88
N GLN A 288 2.52 -15.03 15.55
CA GLN A 288 3.34 -13.81 15.66
C GLN A 288 3.92 -13.38 14.30
N ARG A 289 4.47 -14.30 13.51
CA ARG A 289 4.96 -13.97 12.16
C ARG A 289 3.85 -13.43 11.26
N VAL A 290 2.68 -14.07 11.27
CA VAL A 290 1.51 -13.57 10.54
C VAL A 290 1.14 -12.17 11.00
N THR A 291 1.17 -11.91 12.30
CA THR A 291 0.86 -10.59 12.87
C THR A 291 1.87 -9.53 12.44
N ASP A 292 3.16 -9.84 12.44
CA ASP A 292 4.22 -8.89 12.05
C ASP A 292 4.12 -8.53 10.56
N ILE A 293 3.95 -9.52 9.68
CA ILE A 293 3.75 -9.29 8.25
C ILE A 293 2.44 -8.51 8.02
N ALA A 294 1.34 -8.92 8.69
CA ALA A 294 0.07 -8.22 8.57
C ALA A 294 0.11 -6.78 9.09
N ALA A 295 0.95 -6.48 10.08
CA ALA A 295 1.15 -5.13 10.59
C ALA A 295 1.83 -4.25 9.51
N HIS A 296 2.81 -4.79 8.79
CA HIS A 296 3.46 -4.13 7.66
C HIS A 296 2.45 -3.85 6.54
N GLU A 297 1.82 -4.90 6.01
CA GLU A 297 0.87 -4.77 4.89
C GLU A 297 -0.33 -3.88 5.24
N PHE A 298 -0.84 -3.97 6.46
CA PHE A 298 -1.95 -3.13 6.90
C PHE A 298 -1.55 -1.66 7.00
N PHE A 299 -0.30 -1.35 7.39
CA PHE A 299 0.14 0.04 7.51
C PHE A 299 0.28 0.73 6.15
N HIS A 300 0.40 0.00 5.07
CA HIS A 300 0.37 0.55 3.70
C HIS A 300 -0.93 1.31 3.36
N VAL A 301 -2.02 1.13 4.11
CA VAL A 301 -3.20 2.01 3.98
C VAL A 301 -2.87 3.49 4.22
N VAL A 302 -1.72 3.78 4.84
CA VAL A 302 -1.20 5.13 5.07
C VAL A 302 -0.26 5.56 3.95
N THR A 303 0.73 4.72 3.62
CA THR A 303 1.73 4.98 2.56
C THR A 303 2.16 3.66 1.89
N PRO A 304 2.15 3.54 0.55
CA PRO A 304 1.87 4.57 -0.46
C PRO A 304 0.38 4.76 -0.80
N LEU A 305 -0.54 3.99 -0.21
CA LEU A 305 -1.94 3.94 -0.67
C LEU A 305 -2.77 5.19 -0.33
N ASN A 306 -2.25 6.06 0.52
CA ASN A 306 -2.84 7.36 0.84
C ASN A 306 -1.83 8.51 0.67
N ILE A 307 -0.64 8.40 1.24
CA ILE A 307 0.45 9.37 1.07
C ILE A 307 1.38 8.84 -0.04
N HIS A 308 1.30 9.40 -1.25
CA HIS A 308 2.06 8.93 -2.41
C HIS A 308 2.43 10.07 -3.36
N SER A 309 3.40 9.82 -4.24
CA SER A 309 3.80 10.75 -5.28
C SER A 309 2.89 10.67 -6.51
N GLU A 310 2.98 11.67 -7.39
CA GLU A 310 2.29 11.70 -8.68
C GLU A 310 2.67 10.49 -9.58
N ILE A 311 3.84 9.91 -9.37
CA ILE A 311 4.27 8.69 -10.11
C ILE A 311 3.37 7.50 -9.74
N ILE A 312 3.00 7.37 -8.46
CA ILE A 312 2.10 6.31 -8.00
C ILE A 312 0.65 6.64 -8.34
N GLU A 313 0.22 7.92 -8.22
CA GLU A 313 -1.15 8.33 -8.56
C GLU A 313 -1.46 8.10 -10.04
N HIS A 314 -0.47 8.31 -10.92
CA HIS A 314 -0.58 8.11 -12.37
C HIS A 314 0.27 6.93 -12.83
N PHE A 315 0.11 5.80 -12.16
CA PHE A 315 0.94 4.62 -12.38
C PHE A 315 0.91 4.15 -13.83
N ASN A 316 2.09 3.94 -14.41
CA ASN A 316 2.25 3.43 -15.76
C ASN A 316 2.47 1.92 -15.74
N PHE A 317 1.41 1.16 -16.03
CA PHE A 317 1.46 -0.31 -16.04
C PHE A 317 2.32 -0.91 -17.16
N VAL A 318 2.63 -0.15 -18.22
CA VAL A 318 3.35 -0.65 -19.39
C VAL A 318 4.83 -0.32 -19.34
N THR A 319 5.17 0.88 -18.85
CA THR A 319 6.55 1.34 -18.72
C THR A 319 6.77 1.78 -17.28
N PRO A 320 7.40 0.95 -16.44
CA PRO A 320 7.59 1.28 -15.04
C PRO A 320 8.47 2.51 -14.85
N VAL A 321 8.06 3.38 -13.93
CA VAL A 321 8.80 4.57 -13.51
C VAL A 321 9.04 4.46 -12.01
N PRO A 322 10.30 4.40 -11.53
CA PRO A 322 10.59 4.33 -10.11
C PRO A 322 10.29 5.65 -9.40
N SER A 323 9.67 5.59 -8.22
CA SER A 323 9.57 6.72 -7.29
C SER A 323 10.84 6.81 -6.44
N ARG A 324 11.23 8.03 -6.02
CA ARG A 324 12.38 8.30 -5.15
C ARG A 324 12.12 7.92 -3.68
N HIS A 325 10.90 7.51 -3.32
CA HIS A 325 10.43 7.49 -1.93
C HIS A 325 10.11 6.11 -1.36
N LEU A 326 10.81 5.05 -1.83
CA LEU A 326 10.67 3.71 -1.24
C LEU A 326 11.05 3.67 0.25
N TRP A 327 11.94 4.56 0.71
CA TRP A 327 12.22 4.73 2.13
C TRP A 327 10.97 5.12 2.95
N LEU A 328 10.06 5.89 2.33
CA LEU A 328 8.77 6.25 2.94
C LEU A 328 7.78 5.09 2.80
N TYR A 329 7.66 4.52 1.59
CA TYR A 329 6.64 3.52 1.29
C TYR A 329 6.88 2.21 2.05
N GLU A 330 8.12 1.73 2.07
CA GLU A 330 8.51 0.47 2.70
C GLU A 330 9.18 0.68 4.05
N GLY A 331 10.19 1.55 4.10
CA GLY A 331 10.99 1.77 5.32
C GLY A 331 10.17 2.35 6.47
N THR A 332 9.35 3.36 6.19
CA THR A 332 8.48 3.96 7.22
C THR A 332 7.35 3.01 7.62
N THR A 333 6.82 2.23 6.68
CA THR A 333 5.82 1.20 6.95
C THR A 333 6.38 0.11 7.86
N GLU A 334 7.57 -0.38 7.57
CA GLU A 334 8.27 -1.39 8.38
C GLU A 334 8.62 -0.86 9.78
N TRP A 335 9.04 0.41 9.90
CA TRP A 335 9.20 1.05 11.21
C TRP A 335 7.86 1.12 11.96
N ALA A 336 6.80 1.57 11.30
CA ALA A 336 5.50 1.78 11.94
C ALA A 336 4.86 0.46 12.39
N ALA A 337 5.03 -0.62 11.63
CA ALA A 337 4.57 -1.97 11.99
C ALA A 337 5.05 -2.40 13.39
N HIS A 338 6.29 -2.07 13.74
CA HIS A 338 6.86 -2.37 15.05
C HIS A 338 6.65 -1.24 16.09
N ALA A 339 6.77 0.03 15.68
CA ALA A 339 6.62 1.17 16.58
C ALA A 339 5.20 1.27 17.17
N MET A 340 4.16 0.96 16.40
CA MET A 340 2.79 0.95 16.93
C MET A 340 2.58 -0.16 17.97
N GLN A 341 3.20 -1.32 17.82
CA GLN A 341 3.14 -2.41 18.79
C GLN A 341 3.87 -2.03 20.08
N LEU A 342 5.07 -1.43 19.98
CA LEU A 342 5.80 -0.89 21.12
C LEU A 342 4.97 0.17 21.88
N ARG A 343 4.50 1.19 21.17
CA ARG A 343 3.81 2.35 21.77
C ARG A 343 2.43 2.01 22.36
N THR A 344 1.89 0.87 22.00
CA THR A 344 0.62 0.37 22.57
C THR A 344 0.81 -0.75 23.60
N GLY A 345 2.05 -1.14 23.88
CA GLY A 345 2.41 -2.14 24.89
C GLY A 345 2.11 -3.58 24.46
N LEU A 346 1.99 -3.85 23.17
CA LEU A 346 1.86 -5.21 22.63
C LEU A 346 3.19 -5.96 22.62
N VAL A 347 4.29 -5.24 22.42
CA VAL A 347 5.65 -5.76 22.55
C VAL A 347 6.40 -4.95 23.60
N THR A 348 7.36 -5.60 24.26
CA THR A 348 8.21 -4.93 25.23
C THR A 348 9.26 -4.04 24.54
N PRO A 349 9.84 -3.04 25.22
CA PRO A 349 10.98 -2.29 24.71
C PRO A 349 12.15 -3.20 24.33
N GLU A 350 12.41 -4.25 25.10
CA GLU A 350 13.46 -5.23 24.85
C GLU A 350 13.24 -5.99 23.55
N ASP A 351 12.01 -6.48 23.28
CA ASP A 351 11.66 -7.19 22.06
C ASP A 351 11.77 -6.27 20.82
N TYR A 352 11.31 -5.02 20.97
CA TYR A 352 11.45 -4.02 19.92
C TYR A 352 12.94 -3.76 19.61
N LEU A 353 13.77 -3.52 20.63
CA LEU A 353 15.20 -3.29 20.48
C LEU A 353 15.91 -4.50 19.87
N GLN A 354 15.53 -5.71 20.25
CA GLN A 354 16.06 -6.93 19.63
C GLN A 354 15.70 -7.01 18.13
N THR A 355 14.53 -6.52 17.75
CA THR A 355 14.14 -6.40 16.31
C THR A 355 15.04 -5.39 15.58
N GLN A 356 15.37 -4.25 16.22
CA GLN A 356 16.33 -3.30 15.63
C GLN A 356 17.73 -3.92 15.47
N ILE A 357 18.21 -4.70 16.44
CA ILE A 357 19.47 -5.46 16.33
C ILE A 357 19.47 -6.37 15.10
N ARG A 358 18.40 -7.16 14.90
CA ARG A 358 18.27 -8.03 13.71
C ARG A 358 18.33 -7.23 12.41
N LYS A 359 17.62 -6.09 12.33
CA LYS A 359 17.65 -5.22 11.14
C LYS A 359 19.06 -4.70 10.86
N MET A 360 19.80 -4.23 11.88
CA MET A 360 21.19 -3.79 11.74
C MET A 360 22.12 -4.92 11.28
N GLN A 361 21.91 -6.13 11.78
CA GLN A 361 22.70 -7.29 11.36
C GLN A 361 22.45 -7.62 9.91
N ILE A 362 21.20 -7.65 9.47
CA ILE A 362 20.82 -7.93 8.07
C ILE A 362 21.35 -6.84 7.14
N ASP A 363 21.16 -5.56 7.47
CA ASP A 363 21.68 -4.42 6.69
C ASP A 363 23.18 -4.53 6.45
N ARG A 364 23.96 -4.88 7.48
CA ARG A 364 25.42 -4.97 7.39
C ARG A 364 25.96 -6.26 6.73
N GLN A 365 25.22 -7.36 6.79
CA GLN A 365 25.70 -8.69 6.39
C GLN A 365 25.16 -9.15 5.04
N ALA A 366 23.93 -8.74 4.70
CA ALA A 366 23.23 -9.22 3.52
C ALA A 366 23.25 -8.23 2.36
N PHE A 367 23.55 -6.95 2.63
CA PHE A 367 23.42 -5.88 1.64
C PHE A 367 24.67 -5.00 1.56
N ASP A 368 24.82 -4.32 0.43
CA ASP A 368 25.90 -3.36 0.19
C ASP A 368 25.57 -2.01 0.85
N SER A 369 26.37 -1.63 1.82
CA SER A 369 26.17 -0.40 2.58
C SER A 369 26.52 0.89 1.81
N THR A 370 27.09 0.79 0.62
CA THR A 370 27.44 1.95 -0.22
C THR A 370 26.25 2.49 -1.02
N TRP A 371 25.11 1.77 -1.03
CA TRP A 371 23.91 2.22 -1.70
C TRP A 371 23.07 3.10 -0.79
N SER A 372 22.71 4.29 -1.29
CA SER A 372 21.72 5.15 -0.62
C SER A 372 20.30 4.59 -0.75
N LEU A 373 19.40 5.03 0.14
CA LEU A 373 17.97 4.70 0.00
C LEU A 373 17.35 5.27 -1.28
N LEU A 374 17.89 6.39 -1.78
CA LEU A 374 17.51 6.97 -3.08
C LEU A 374 17.95 6.06 -4.23
N GLU A 375 19.18 5.56 -4.24
CA GLU A 375 19.68 4.66 -5.29
C GLU A 375 18.91 3.35 -5.31
N LEU A 376 18.65 2.75 -4.12
CA LEU A 376 17.80 1.57 -3.99
C LEU A 376 16.40 1.80 -4.60
N ALA A 377 15.83 2.97 -4.37
CA ALA A 377 14.52 3.33 -4.92
C ALA A 377 14.56 3.47 -6.45
N LEU A 378 15.52 4.23 -6.98
CA LEU A 378 15.62 4.52 -8.42
C LEU A 378 16.01 3.29 -9.26
N THR A 379 16.68 2.32 -8.67
CA THR A 379 17.12 1.08 -9.34
C THR A 379 16.21 -0.12 -9.07
N SER A 380 15.10 0.06 -8.37
CA SER A 380 14.22 -1.01 -7.89
C SER A 380 13.72 -1.98 -8.99
N TYR A 381 13.65 -1.54 -10.23
CA TYR A 381 13.28 -2.38 -11.39
C TYR A 381 14.47 -3.00 -12.13
N SER A 382 15.72 -2.76 -11.70
CA SER A 382 16.91 -3.35 -12.31
C SER A 382 17.34 -4.61 -11.56
N ASP A 383 18.09 -5.51 -12.23
CA ASP A 383 18.61 -6.74 -11.62
C ASP A 383 19.51 -6.45 -10.41
N SER A 384 20.37 -5.42 -10.51
CA SER A 384 21.23 -4.99 -9.42
C SER A 384 20.43 -4.42 -8.23
N GLY A 385 19.41 -3.60 -8.52
CA GLY A 385 18.52 -3.07 -7.50
C GLY A 385 17.71 -4.17 -6.82
N GLN A 386 17.23 -5.16 -7.56
CA GLN A 386 16.52 -6.31 -7.00
C GLN A 386 17.38 -7.13 -6.03
N ALA A 387 18.67 -7.27 -6.29
CA ALA A 387 19.60 -7.94 -5.37
C ALA A 387 19.77 -7.18 -4.03
N GLN A 388 19.59 -5.87 -4.02
CA GLN A 388 19.68 -4.99 -2.85
C GLN A 388 18.33 -4.57 -2.27
N TYR A 389 17.22 -4.93 -2.93
CA TYR A 389 15.88 -4.43 -2.64
C TYR A 389 15.45 -4.61 -1.17
N GLY A 390 15.77 -5.76 -0.57
CA GLY A 390 15.45 -6.03 0.84
C GLY A 390 16.03 -5.03 1.84
N ASN A 391 17.07 -4.26 1.46
CA ASN A 391 17.63 -3.25 2.33
C ASN A 391 16.76 -1.99 2.47
N ILE A 392 15.83 -1.77 1.55
CA ILE A 392 14.82 -0.71 1.67
C ILE A 392 14.00 -0.91 2.96
N TYR A 393 13.68 -2.16 3.30
CA TYR A 393 12.97 -2.49 4.54
C TYR A 393 13.89 -2.37 5.77
N MET A 394 15.11 -2.92 5.69
CA MET A 394 16.00 -2.96 6.86
C MET A 394 16.56 -1.58 7.18
N ARG A 395 17.34 -1.00 6.27
CA ARG A 395 17.92 0.36 6.44
C ARG A 395 16.83 1.42 6.48
N GLY A 396 15.77 1.30 5.65
CA GLY A 396 14.66 2.24 5.65
C GLY A 396 13.95 2.32 6.99
N ALA A 397 13.67 1.18 7.64
CA ALA A 397 13.06 1.17 8.97
C ALA A 397 13.99 1.75 10.05
N LEU A 398 15.30 1.44 10.01
CA LEU A 398 16.28 2.05 10.90
C LEU A 398 16.32 3.56 10.71
N THR A 399 16.39 4.04 9.48
CA THR A 399 16.38 5.47 9.13
C THR A 399 15.11 6.16 9.63
N ALA A 400 13.94 5.56 9.40
CA ALA A 400 12.66 6.08 9.90
C ALA A 400 12.63 6.15 11.44
N GLY A 401 13.20 5.15 12.13
CA GLY A 401 13.34 5.14 13.58
C GLY A 401 14.25 6.27 14.10
N LEU A 402 15.37 6.55 13.41
CA LEU A 402 16.23 7.68 13.76
C LEU A 402 15.57 9.03 13.46
N LEU A 403 14.83 9.13 12.35
CA LEU A 403 14.04 10.33 12.03
C LEU A 403 12.99 10.60 13.12
N ASP A 404 12.33 9.57 13.61
CA ASP A 404 11.38 9.69 14.73
C ASP A 404 12.05 10.25 15.99
N ILE A 405 13.21 9.71 16.39
CA ILE A 405 13.99 10.21 17.54
C ILE A 405 14.41 11.66 17.28
N ARG A 406 14.86 12.01 16.07
CA ARG A 406 15.27 13.38 15.72
C ARG A 406 14.12 14.37 15.83
N LEU A 407 12.97 14.03 15.34
CA LEU A 407 11.77 14.88 15.43
C LEU A 407 11.32 15.05 16.90
N LEU A 408 11.33 13.99 17.68
CA LEU A 408 11.02 14.05 19.12
C LEU A 408 12.04 14.92 19.87
N GLU A 409 13.34 14.83 19.56
CA GLU A 409 14.37 15.68 20.14
C GLU A 409 14.11 17.16 19.83
N LEU A 410 13.91 17.51 18.56
CA LEU A 410 13.69 18.88 18.09
C LEU A 410 12.38 19.49 18.65
N SER A 411 11.39 18.66 18.87
CA SER A 411 10.09 19.07 19.42
C SER A 411 9.99 18.98 20.94
N GLN A 412 11.06 18.61 21.64
CA GLN A 412 11.05 18.34 23.09
C GLN A 412 10.01 17.26 23.50
N GLY A 413 9.85 16.24 22.66
CA GLY A 413 8.97 15.09 22.88
C GLY A 413 7.52 15.27 22.41
N GLU A 414 7.17 16.39 21.81
CA GLU A 414 5.77 16.69 21.42
C GLU A 414 5.40 16.10 20.05
N ARG A 415 6.36 15.96 19.12
CA ARG A 415 6.10 15.64 17.73
C ARG A 415 7.17 14.72 17.13
N GLY A 416 6.84 13.47 16.94
CA GLY A 416 7.66 12.48 16.24
C GLY A 416 7.21 12.21 14.82
N LEU A 417 7.70 11.12 14.24
CA LEU A 417 7.35 10.69 12.88
C LEU A 417 5.87 10.32 12.76
N ARG A 418 5.27 9.76 13.81
CA ARG A 418 3.83 9.45 13.85
C ARG A 418 2.97 10.70 13.60
N GLU A 419 3.28 11.80 14.27
CA GLU A 419 2.56 13.08 14.14
C GLU A 419 2.74 13.65 12.74
N LEU A 420 3.96 13.59 12.19
CA LEU A 420 4.25 14.00 10.82
C LEU A 420 3.44 13.18 9.80
N ILE A 421 3.39 11.85 9.96
CA ILE A 421 2.58 10.96 9.10
C ILE A 421 1.10 11.35 9.20
N SER A 422 0.59 11.63 10.39
CA SER A 422 -0.80 12.08 10.57
C SER A 422 -1.07 13.38 9.82
N GLU A 423 -0.17 14.35 9.89
CA GLU A 423 -0.27 15.63 9.16
C GLU A 423 -0.21 15.42 7.64
N LEU A 424 0.68 14.55 7.17
CA LEU A 424 0.77 14.17 5.76
C LEU A 424 -0.53 13.53 5.27
N THR A 425 -1.16 12.66 6.08
CA THR A 425 -2.45 12.03 5.76
C THR A 425 -3.58 13.06 5.62
N HIS A 426 -3.52 14.17 6.36
CA HIS A 426 -4.48 15.26 6.20
C HIS A 426 -4.17 16.16 5.00
N ARG A 427 -2.89 16.33 4.68
CA ARG A 427 -2.43 17.17 3.56
C ARG A 427 -2.59 16.50 2.21
N TYR A 428 -2.31 15.22 2.14
CA TYR A 428 -2.37 14.36 0.96
C TYR A 428 -3.48 13.32 1.12
N GLY A 429 -3.67 12.46 0.13
CA GLY A 429 -4.67 11.41 0.17
C GLY A 429 -4.80 10.74 -1.19
N LYS A 430 -5.71 9.80 -1.34
CA LYS A 430 -5.88 9.01 -2.58
C LYS A 430 -6.00 9.80 -3.89
N ARG A 431 -6.33 11.09 -3.82
CA ARG A 431 -6.53 11.96 -5.00
C ARG A 431 -5.70 13.23 -4.93
N ARG A 432 -4.68 13.24 -4.13
CA ARG A 432 -3.80 14.38 -3.94
C ARG A 432 -2.39 13.92 -3.62
N ALA A 433 -1.66 13.60 -4.65
CA ALA A 433 -0.27 13.21 -4.58
C ALA A 433 0.65 14.36 -4.12
N PHE A 434 1.83 14.01 -3.63
CA PHE A 434 2.92 14.97 -3.48
C PHE A 434 3.84 14.92 -4.74
N SER A 435 4.65 15.95 -4.91
CA SER A 435 5.66 15.96 -5.98
C SER A 435 6.85 15.09 -5.61
N ASP A 436 7.15 14.07 -6.41
CA ASP A 436 8.26 13.12 -6.20
C ASP A 436 9.62 13.84 -6.09
N SER A 437 9.82 14.92 -6.86
CA SER A 437 11.10 15.65 -6.88
C SER A 437 11.30 16.63 -5.71
N THR A 438 10.21 17.15 -5.08
CA THR A 438 10.27 18.21 -4.07
C THR A 438 9.74 17.78 -2.70
N PHE A 439 9.47 16.50 -2.51
CA PHE A 439 8.85 16.02 -1.27
C PHE A 439 9.75 16.21 -0.04
N VAL A 440 11.07 16.01 -0.16
CA VAL A 440 12.01 16.26 0.94
C VAL A 440 11.97 17.73 1.37
N ASP A 441 11.91 18.68 0.40
CA ASP A 441 11.75 20.11 0.73
C ASP A 441 10.45 20.38 1.48
N THR A 442 9.39 19.69 1.09
CA THR A 442 8.09 19.77 1.77
C THR A 442 8.19 19.26 3.22
N LEU A 443 8.88 18.14 3.45
CA LEU A 443 9.06 17.58 4.80
C LEU A 443 9.88 18.54 5.69
N VAL A 444 10.95 19.10 5.15
CA VAL A 444 11.76 20.12 5.87
C VAL A 444 10.90 21.34 6.22
N ALA A 445 10.12 21.85 5.26
CA ALA A 445 9.23 23.00 5.50
C ALA A 445 8.10 22.71 6.51
N MET A 446 7.68 21.45 6.64
CA MET A 446 6.66 21.01 7.60
C MET A 446 7.25 20.73 8.99
N THR A 447 8.56 20.57 9.11
CA THR A 447 9.24 20.18 10.34
C THR A 447 10.24 21.24 10.77
N TYR A 448 11.52 20.95 10.67
CA TYR A 448 12.62 21.79 11.13
C TYR A 448 13.71 21.87 10.04
N PRO A 449 14.40 23.03 9.88
CA PRO A 449 15.51 23.16 8.92
C PRO A 449 16.61 22.11 9.13
N GLU A 450 16.85 21.69 10.38
CA GLU A 450 17.88 20.70 10.78
C GLU A 450 17.58 19.29 10.24
N VAL A 451 16.35 19.04 9.80
CA VAL A 451 15.95 17.77 9.18
C VAL A 451 16.50 17.65 7.75
N ARG A 452 16.89 18.77 7.11
CA ARG A 452 17.54 18.75 5.80
C ARG A 452 18.80 17.90 5.82
N ASP A 453 19.74 18.19 6.75
CA ASP A 453 20.98 17.44 6.89
C ASP A 453 20.75 15.94 7.12
N PHE A 454 19.70 15.59 7.85
CA PHE A 454 19.33 14.20 8.05
C PHE A 454 18.96 13.50 6.74
N PHE A 455 18.12 14.13 5.90
CA PHE A 455 17.75 13.56 4.60
C PHE A 455 18.93 13.50 3.64
N ASP A 456 19.73 14.55 3.56
CA ASP A 456 20.88 14.62 2.65
C ASP A 456 21.87 13.49 2.94
N ARG A 457 22.17 13.21 4.20
CA ARG A 457 23.15 12.20 4.63
C ARG A 457 22.63 10.77 4.60
N TYR A 458 21.39 10.52 5.04
CA TYR A 458 20.91 9.17 5.35
C TYR A 458 19.84 8.64 4.39
N VAL A 459 19.34 9.47 3.50
CA VAL A 459 18.34 9.07 2.49
C VAL A 459 18.86 9.31 1.08
N LEU A 460 19.42 10.51 0.83
CA LEU A 460 19.92 10.89 -0.50
C LEU A 460 21.37 10.41 -0.72
N ASP A 461 22.17 10.33 0.35
CA ASP A 461 23.50 9.75 0.36
C ASP A 461 23.53 8.46 1.21
N ALA A 462 24.61 7.70 1.12
CA ALA A 462 24.81 6.40 1.77
C ALA A 462 25.62 6.50 3.07
N GLU A 463 25.54 7.62 3.78
CA GLU A 463 26.28 7.77 5.03
C GLU A 463 25.81 6.77 6.09
N HIS A 464 26.74 6.27 6.90
CA HIS A 464 26.42 5.30 7.94
C HIS A 464 25.47 5.90 8.98
N LEU A 465 24.41 5.15 9.29
CA LEU A 465 23.40 5.55 10.27
C LEU A 465 24.03 5.72 11.67
N PRO A 466 23.88 6.88 12.34
CA PRO A 466 24.45 7.14 13.67
C PRO A 466 23.59 6.52 14.79
N ILE A 467 23.37 5.20 14.69
CA ILE A 467 22.49 4.43 15.60
C ILE A 467 22.91 4.64 17.05
N ARG A 468 24.22 4.50 17.35
CA ARG A 468 24.75 4.65 18.70
C ARG A 468 24.45 6.02 19.30
N GLU A 469 24.66 7.08 18.53
CA GLU A 469 24.42 8.46 18.96
C GLU A 469 22.95 8.72 19.29
N TYR A 470 22.05 8.31 18.39
CA TYR A 470 20.61 8.57 18.54
C TYR A 470 20.00 7.79 19.70
N TYR A 471 20.35 6.51 19.83
CA TYR A 471 19.84 5.70 20.94
C TYR A 471 20.43 6.11 22.29
N ALA A 472 21.66 6.65 22.32
CA ALA A 472 22.24 7.25 23.55
C ALA A 472 21.41 8.42 24.09
N LYS A 473 20.74 9.20 23.20
CA LYS A 473 19.81 10.27 23.60
C LYS A 473 18.57 9.75 24.35
N LEU A 474 18.25 8.46 24.19
CA LEU A 474 17.21 7.77 24.93
C LEU A 474 17.72 7.09 26.21
N GLY A 475 19.01 7.25 26.55
CA GLY A 475 19.66 6.49 27.62
C GLY A 475 19.79 5.00 27.30
N LEU A 476 20.06 4.67 26.02
CA LEU A 476 20.26 3.30 25.55
C LEU A 476 21.67 3.17 24.97
N THR A 477 22.41 2.15 25.41
CA THR A 477 23.77 1.89 24.95
C THR A 477 23.78 0.68 24.02
N LEU A 478 24.27 0.86 22.78
CA LEU A 478 24.47 -0.23 21.83
C LEU A 478 25.72 -1.03 22.22
N VAL A 479 25.55 -2.31 22.49
CA VAL A 479 26.63 -3.27 22.77
C VAL A 479 26.94 -4.04 21.50
N GLU A 480 28.22 -4.06 21.14
CA GLU A 480 28.76 -4.81 20.00
C GLU A 480 29.72 -5.91 20.49
N ASP A 481 29.87 -6.97 19.70
CA ASP A 481 30.85 -8.01 19.96
C ASP A 481 32.28 -7.58 19.53
N ALA A 482 33.26 -8.48 19.69
CA ALA A 482 34.64 -8.21 19.35
C ALA A 482 34.87 -7.94 17.84
N GLN A 483 33.91 -8.27 17.00
CA GLN A 483 33.93 -8.01 15.55
C GLN A 483 33.12 -6.76 15.16
N GLY A 484 32.64 -5.98 16.15
CA GLY A 484 31.83 -4.77 15.92
C GLY A 484 30.39 -5.06 15.46
N ARG A 485 29.89 -6.30 15.65
CA ARG A 485 28.52 -6.65 15.29
C ARG A 485 27.57 -6.26 16.42
N PRO A 486 26.43 -5.63 16.13
CA PRO A 486 25.43 -5.26 17.14
C PRO A 486 24.85 -6.53 17.78
N VAL A 487 24.81 -6.57 19.11
CA VAL A 487 24.34 -7.73 19.89
C VAL A 487 23.07 -7.41 20.67
N ARG A 488 23.07 -6.30 21.37
CA ARG A 488 21.91 -5.85 22.20
C ARG A 488 22.00 -4.37 22.51
N PHE A 489 20.90 -3.82 22.99
CA PHE A 489 20.90 -2.54 23.70
C PHE A 489 20.87 -2.78 25.21
N GLU A 490 21.58 -1.96 25.96
CA GLU A 490 21.50 -1.88 27.41
C GLU A 490 20.78 -0.59 27.81
N ILE A 491 19.80 -0.70 28.71
CA ILE A 491 19.04 0.44 29.21
C ILE A 491 19.83 1.02 30.38
N ASP A 492 20.18 2.32 30.31
CA ASP A 492 20.81 3.01 31.41
C ASP A 492 19.87 3.02 32.63
N PRO A 493 20.27 2.45 33.77
CA PRO A 493 19.48 2.44 34.99
C PRO A 493 19.37 3.81 35.64
N ALA A 494 20.25 4.78 35.30
CA ALA A 494 20.30 6.13 35.85
C ALA A 494 20.37 7.19 34.73
N PRO A 495 19.39 7.24 33.79
CA PRO A 495 19.40 8.17 32.68
C PRO A 495 19.26 9.62 33.19
N THR A 496 19.78 10.59 32.42
CA THR A 496 19.49 11.99 32.71
C THR A 496 18.01 12.32 32.60
N PRO A 497 17.52 13.41 33.21
CA PRO A 497 16.12 13.81 33.05
C PRO A 497 15.71 14.01 31.60
N GLU A 498 16.61 14.54 30.75
CA GLU A 498 16.38 14.76 29.31
C GLU A 498 16.27 13.44 28.57
N GLN A 499 17.19 12.48 28.83
CA GLN A 499 17.12 11.12 28.25
C GLN A 499 15.84 10.40 28.65
N LEU A 500 15.45 10.49 29.93
CA LEU A 500 14.21 9.89 30.41
C LEU A 500 12.97 10.50 29.72
N ALA A 501 12.91 11.83 29.62
CA ALA A 501 11.80 12.53 28.99
C ALA A 501 11.68 12.13 27.51
N LEU A 502 12.79 12.10 26.78
CA LEU A 502 12.81 11.71 25.37
C LEU A 502 12.43 10.23 25.20
N ARG A 503 12.94 9.35 26.07
CA ARG A 503 12.57 7.92 26.06
C ARG A 503 11.08 7.70 26.33
N GLU A 504 10.48 8.41 27.29
CA GLU A 504 9.04 8.32 27.56
C GLU A 504 8.22 8.80 26.35
N ALA A 505 8.62 9.88 25.68
CA ALA A 505 8.00 10.34 24.44
C ALA A 505 8.14 9.30 23.32
N TRP A 506 9.33 8.72 23.16
CA TRP A 506 9.59 7.65 22.18
C TRP A 506 8.74 6.40 22.44
N LEU A 507 8.48 6.07 23.71
CA LEU A 507 7.54 5.00 24.11
C LEU A 507 6.06 5.39 23.94
N GLY A 508 5.77 6.59 23.45
CA GLY A 508 4.39 7.08 23.29
C GLY A 508 3.69 7.45 24.60
N ARG A 509 4.42 7.64 25.67
CA ARG A 509 3.91 8.04 26.98
C ARG A 509 3.89 9.56 27.08
N ALA A 510 2.81 10.14 27.58
CA ALA A 510 2.73 11.60 27.75
C ALA A 510 3.82 12.08 28.70
N VAL A 511 4.67 13.00 28.24
CA VAL A 511 5.62 13.70 29.08
C VAL A 511 4.84 14.54 30.08
N ARG A 512 4.84 14.17 31.36
CA ARG A 512 4.23 14.98 32.41
C ARG A 512 5.02 16.27 32.52
N SER A 513 4.49 17.38 31.99
CA SER A 513 5.09 18.68 32.17
C SER A 513 5.19 18.98 33.67
N SER A 514 6.39 19.11 34.20
CA SER A 514 6.70 19.46 35.59
C SER A 514 6.27 20.90 35.98
N SER A 515 5.52 21.59 35.10
CA SER A 515 5.07 22.97 35.30
C SER A 515 3.75 23.14 36.07
N ALA A 516 3.09 22.03 36.53
CA ALA A 516 1.82 22.14 37.25
C ALA A 516 1.91 22.31 38.76
N SER A 517 3.14 22.29 39.39
CA SER A 517 3.27 22.42 40.85
C SER A 517 3.39 23.87 41.36
N GLY A 518 3.54 24.86 40.47
CA GLY A 518 3.80 26.27 40.86
C GLY A 518 2.54 27.15 41.04
N ARG A 519 1.35 26.72 40.60
CA ARG A 519 0.15 27.61 40.60
C ARG A 519 -0.95 27.29 41.62
N ARG A 520 -0.77 26.29 42.48
CA ARG A 520 -1.81 25.95 43.46
C ARG A 520 -1.64 26.52 44.86
N ARG A 521 -0.60 27.36 45.14
CA ARG A 521 -0.34 27.95 46.47
C ARG A 521 -0.69 29.43 46.65
N ARG A 522 -1.38 30.08 45.72
CA ARG A 522 -1.74 31.50 45.86
C ARG A 522 -3.25 31.82 45.83
N ARG A 523 -4.11 30.88 46.20
CA ARG A 523 -5.56 31.16 46.30
C ARG A 523 -6.19 30.64 47.61
N ARG A 524 -5.45 30.75 48.76
CA ARG A 524 -6.06 30.64 50.09
C ARG A 524 -5.57 31.78 50.95
N GLY A 525 -6.24 32.91 50.86
CA GLY A 525 -5.96 34.06 51.73
C GLY A 525 -6.72 35.29 51.28
N ARG A 526 -8.05 35.25 51.34
CA ARG A 526 -8.93 36.44 51.47
C ARG A 526 -10.41 36.01 51.33
N GLU A 527 -10.98 35.62 52.45
CA GLU A 527 -12.39 35.73 52.73
C GLU A 527 -12.65 35.46 54.20
N THR A 528 -12.53 36.51 55.02
CA THR A 528 -13.25 36.66 56.28
C THR A 528 -13.42 38.14 56.47
N ALA A 529 -14.58 38.69 56.31
CA ALA A 529 -15.15 39.72 57.16
C ALA A 529 -16.44 40.31 56.57
N GLY A 530 -17.48 40.18 57.32
CA GLY A 530 -18.52 41.21 57.43
C GLY A 530 -19.79 41.02 56.61
N ALA A 531 -20.89 40.73 57.12
CA ALA A 531 -21.76 41.20 58.15
C ALA A 531 -23.23 40.97 57.74
N ARG A 532 -24.06 40.56 58.65
CA ARG A 532 -25.55 40.51 58.62
C ARG A 532 -26.17 41.93 58.66
N PRO A 533 -27.49 42.11 58.77
CA PRO A 533 -28.68 41.42 58.18
C PRO A 533 -29.77 42.45 57.73
N ARG A 534 -30.72 41.99 56.92
CA ARG A 534 -32.18 42.15 57.15
C ARG A 534 -32.95 41.43 56.03
#